data_2dd62b0b96b61da075d2a778fc758bd9
#
_entry.id   2dd62b0b96b61da075d2a778fc758bd9
#
_cell.length_a   1.000
_cell.length_b   1.000
_cell.length_c   1.000
_cell.angle_alpha   90.00
_cell.angle_beta   90.00
_cell.angle_gamma   90.00
#
_symmetry.space_group_name_H-M   'P 1'
#
loop_
_entity.id
_entity.type
_entity.pdbx_description
1 polymer ?
#
loop_
_entity_poly.entity_id
_entity_poly.type
_entity_poly.pdbx_seq_one_letter_code
_entity_poly.pdbx_strand_id
1 'polypeptide(L)'
;MLLKPSLTRRVAVVALTACLTLSACSSNDGPKDSAQSGGSPSSGSVDATLTKIPAARAGATDITFKAAPEKVRATYPRFAKARNLSMAVEVIKGRMLRDSWQQDASDVNVTSQIIASSDAVLGVLVTNTTTVKGKKQTIPASVWYSTGAKQSYSSPALVKADQWANLTTALQEAGKDQSLDGGKIAAAAKAKSAPYGNGPALGFDHDGDLLATFASGVLSDHPITLVVSSDKA
;
A
#
# COMPACT_ATOMS: atom_id res chain seq x y z
N MET A 1 -45.76 18.75 23.35
CA MET A 1 -45.77 18.38 21.92
C MET A 1 -44.54 18.98 21.30
N LEU A 2 -43.45 18.22 21.27
CA LEU A 2 -42.11 18.68 20.83
C LEU A 2 -41.67 17.80 19.67
N LEU A 3 -41.60 18.36 18.47
CA LEU A 3 -41.15 17.75 17.25
C LEU A 3 -39.61 17.60 17.29
N LYS A 4 -39.14 16.35 17.17
CA LYS A 4 -37.77 16.03 16.91
C LYS A 4 -37.47 16.18 15.40
N PRO A 5 -36.45 16.90 14.95
CA PRO A 5 -36.00 16.81 13.58
C PRO A 5 -35.15 15.56 13.41
N SER A 6 -35.54 14.66 12.51
CA SER A 6 -34.75 13.53 12.07
C SER A 6 -33.66 14.03 11.12
N LEU A 7 -32.40 13.96 11.57
CA LEU A 7 -31.24 14.25 10.74
C LEU A 7 -30.91 12.99 9.91
N THR A 8 -31.48 12.91 8.72
CA THR A 8 -31.12 11.88 7.74
C THR A 8 -29.75 12.24 7.13
N ARG A 9 -28.69 11.71 7.69
CA ARG A 9 -27.35 11.76 7.09
C ARG A 9 -27.34 10.90 5.84
N ARG A 10 -27.44 11.52 4.67
CA ARG A 10 -27.14 10.89 3.39
C ARG A 10 -25.61 10.74 3.29
N VAL A 11 -25.16 9.51 3.50
CA VAL A 11 -23.79 9.12 3.17
C VAL A 11 -23.72 9.01 1.65
N ALA A 12 -23.15 9.99 0.99
CA ALA A 12 -22.82 9.90 -0.43
C ALA A 12 -21.66 8.92 -0.59
N VAL A 13 -21.95 7.72 -1.06
CA VAL A 13 -20.94 6.78 -1.53
C VAL A 13 -20.42 7.31 -2.86
N VAL A 14 -19.24 7.90 -2.84
CA VAL A 14 -18.52 8.27 -4.07
C VAL A 14 -17.92 6.98 -4.63
N ALA A 15 -18.58 6.42 -5.64
CA ALA A 15 -18.01 5.37 -6.45
C ALA A 15 -16.86 5.99 -7.27
N LEU A 16 -15.61 5.68 -6.93
CA LEU A 16 -14.47 5.95 -7.79
C LEU A 16 -14.48 4.93 -8.94
N THR A 17 -15.15 5.27 -10.02
CA THR A 17 -14.99 4.57 -11.28
C THR A 17 -13.82 5.25 -12.00
N ALA A 18 -12.64 4.74 -11.80
CA ALA A 18 -11.46 5.16 -12.56
C ALA A 18 -11.46 4.39 -13.90
N CYS A 19 -12.10 4.95 -14.93
CA CYS A 19 -11.86 4.54 -16.31
C CYS A 19 -10.51 5.11 -16.74
N LEU A 20 -9.47 4.29 -16.68
CA LEU A 20 -8.18 4.57 -17.31
C LEU A 20 -8.24 4.14 -18.79
N THR A 21 -8.55 5.06 -19.68
CA THR A 21 -8.27 4.88 -21.11
C THR A 21 -6.82 5.28 -21.35
N LEU A 22 -5.96 4.30 -21.47
CA LEU A 22 -4.59 4.48 -21.97
C LEU A 22 -4.61 4.36 -23.49
N SER A 23 -4.41 5.49 -24.17
CA SER A 23 -4.12 5.53 -25.60
C SER A 23 -2.69 5.03 -25.83
N ALA A 24 -2.59 3.88 -26.48
CA ALA A 24 -1.34 3.36 -26.99
C ALA A 24 -0.96 4.13 -28.28
N CYS A 25 0.23 4.72 -28.34
CA CYS A 25 0.89 5.08 -29.58
C CYS A 25 1.83 3.95 -29.99
N SER A 26 1.43 3.31 -31.09
CA SER A 26 2.20 2.34 -31.86
C SER A 26 3.15 3.06 -32.83
N SER A 27 4.37 2.57 -32.99
CA SER A 27 5.14 2.56 -34.26
C SER A 27 6.28 1.55 -34.12
N ASN A 28 6.15 0.48 -34.76
CA ASN A 28 6.57 -0.07 -36.04
C ASN A 28 8.10 -0.10 -36.25
N ASP A 29 8.74 -1.23 -36.31
CA ASP A 29 9.28 -1.98 -37.45
C ASP A 29 10.23 -3.09 -36.97
N GLY A 30 10.02 -4.33 -37.51
CA GLY A 30 10.76 -5.53 -37.27
C GLY A 30 12.06 -5.63 -38.12
N PRO A 31 12.67 -6.81 -38.44
CA PRO A 31 12.19 -8.19 -38.36
C PRO A 31 13.16 -9.25 -37.77
N LYS A 32 12.61 -10.45 -37.49
CA LYS A 32 13.15 -11.83 -37.58
C LYS A 32 14.57 -12.16 -37.10
N ASP A 33 14.73 -13.08 -36.14
CA ASP A 33 15.02 -14.47 -36.45
C ASP A 33 14.93 -15.40 -35.23
N SER A 34 14.63 -16.64 -35.56
CA SER A 34 14.36 -17.82 -34.74
C SER A 34 15.51 -18.27 -33.82
N ALA A 35 15.19 -18.70 -32.59
CA ALA A 35 15.78 -19.92 -32.03
C ALA A 35 14.93 -20.42 -30.87
N GLN A 36 14.35 -21.57 -31.06
CA GLN A 36 13.64 -22.42 -30.11
C GLN A 36 14.68 -23.01 -29.15
N SER A 37 14.52 -22.74 -27.85
CA SER A 37 15.23 -23.48 -26.82
C SER A 37 14.29 -23.62 -25.62
N GLY A 38 13.87 -24.87 -25.38
CA GLY A 38 13.04 -25.26 -24.26
C GLY A 38 13.78 -25.01 -22.94
N GLY A 39 13.27 -24.04 -22.17
CA GLY A 39 13.63 -23.78 -20.79
C GLY A 39 12.42 -24.06 -19.92
N SER A 40 12.58 -24.96 -18.96
CA SER A 40 11.65 -25.19 -17.85
C SER A 40 11.22 -23.86 -17.23
N PRO A 41 9.98 -23.69 -16.79
CA PRO A 41 9.60 -22.48 -16.08
C PRO A 41 10.36 -22.43 -14.76
N SER A 42 11.41 -21.62 -14.71
CA SER A 42 11.97 -21.19 -13.44
C SER A 42 10.88 -20.38 -12.75
N SER A 43 10.48 -20.80 -11.56
CA SER A 43 9.65 -20.03 -10.64
C SER A 43 10.43 -18.76 -10.26
N GLY A 44 10.41 -17.76 -11.16
CA GLY A 44 10.87 -16.44 -10.88
C GLY A 44 9.91 -15.84 -9.86
N SER A 45 10.40 -15.51 -8.66
CA SER A 45 9.70 -14.56 -7.80
C SER A 45 9.52 -13.31 -8.65
N VAL A 46 8.29 -13.01 -9.01
CA VAL A 46 7.96 -11.76 -9.65
C VAL A 46 8.27 -10.70 -8.60
N ASP A 47 9.37 -9.97 -8.78
CA ASP A 47 9.70 -8.78 -8.00
C ASP A 47 8.68 -7.69 -8.41
N ALA A 48 7.43 -7.90 -7.99
CA ALA A 48 6.37 -6.93 -8.18
C ALA A 48 6.70 -5.70 -7.34
N THR A 49 7.18 -4.67 -8.00
CA THR A 49 7.62 -3.43 -7.36
C THR A 49 6.53 -2.40 -7.46
N LEU A 50 6.10 -1.87 -6.33
CA LEU A 50 5.21 -0.71 -6.27
C LEU A 50 5.78 0.44 -7.12
N THR A 51 4.92 1.08 -7.90
CA THR A 51 5.28 2.28 -8.65
C THR A 51 5.85 3.34 -7.70
N LYS A 52 7.06 3.82 -7.98
CA LYS A 52 7.72 4.86 -7.19
C LYS A 52 7.70 6.19 -7.93
N ILE A 53 7.05 7.18 -7.34
CA ILE A 53 6.91 8.51 -7.93
C ILE A 53 7.80 9.50 -7.18
N PRO A 54 8.67 10.28 -7.87
CA PRO A 54 9.47 11.32 -7.23
C PRO A 54 8.59 12.37 -6.54
N ALA A 55 8.99 12.81 -5.35
CA ALA A 55 8.22 13.76 -4.54
C ALA A 55 7.91 15.06 -5.32
N ALA A 56 8.87 15.62 -6.04
CA ALA A 56 8.69 16.82 -6.86
C ALA A 56 7.59 16.66 -7.91
N ARG A 57 7.47 15.48 -8.55
CA ARG A 57 6.42 15.19 -9.54
C ARG A 57 5.02 15.17 -8.92
N ALA A 58 4.92 14.77 -7.66
CA ALA A 58 3.67 14.73 -6.89
C ALA A 58 3.37 16.06 -6.15
N GLY A 59 4.17 17.11 -6.38
CA GLY A 59 4.02 18.40 -5.66
C GLY A 59 4.32 18.29 -4.17
N ALA A 60 5.24 17.39 -3.80
CA ALA A 60 5.67 17.18 -2.43
C ALA A 60 7.17 17.49 -2.26
N THR A 61 7.56 17.69 -0.99
CA THR A 61 8.95 17.83 -0.54
C THR A 61 9.24 16.77 0.49
N ASP A 62 10.36 16.08 0.38
CA ASP A 62 10.77 15.10 1.37
C ASP A 62 11.30 15.78 2.63
N ILE A 63 10.76 15.38 3.78
CA ILE A 63 11.18 15.80 5.11
C ILE A 63 11.97 14.67 5.75
N THR A 64 13.17 14.97 6.23
CA THR A 64 13.99 14.01 6.98
C THR A 64 14.03 14.39 8.45
N PHE A 65 13.69 13.45 9.30
CA PHE A 65 13.80 13.53 10.74
C PHE A 65 14.87 12.54 11.24
N LYS A 66 15.71 12.99 12.17
CA LYS A 66 16.68 12.14 12.86
C LYS A 66 16.58 12.42 14.35
N ALA A 67 16.59 11.39 15.18
CA ALA A 67 16.64 11.53 16.64
C ALA A 67 17.87 10.81 17.20
N ALA A 68 18.47 11.39 18.20
CA ALA A 68 19.59 10.80 18.90
C ALA A 68 19.13 9.68 19.89
N PRO A 69 19.93 8.67 20.11
CA PRO A 69 21.18 8.38 19.42
C PRO A 69 20.89 7.89 17.99
N GLU A 70 21.55 8.35 17.01
CA GLU A 70 21.41 8.26 15.53
C GLU A 70 20.69 7.05 14.88
N LYS A 71 20.03 6.23 15.66
CA LYS A 71 19.37 4.98 15.27
C LYS A 71 17.91 5.15 14.85
N VAL A 72 17.35 6.35 15.02
CA VAL A 72 15.99 6.67 14.60
C VAL A 72 16.03 7.63 13.42
N ARG A 73 15.49 7.20 12.29
CA ARG A 73 15.38 8.00 11.06
C ARG A 73 13.96 7.93 10.53
N ALA A 74 13.49 9.04 9.99
CA ALA A 74 12.23 9.06 9.25
C ALA A 74 12.36 10.00 8.04
N THR A 75 11.95 9.51 6.87
CA THR A 75 11.85 10.31 5.64
C THR A 75 10.44 10.16 5.08
N TYR A 76 9.76 11.29 4.89
CA TYR A 76 8.36 11.29 4.47
C TYR A 76 8.03 12.53 3.63
N PRO A 77 7.08 12.43 2.67
CA PRO A 77 6.70 13.54 1.83
C PRO A 77 5.76 14.50 2.55
N ARG A 78 5.95 15.79 2.32
CA ARG A 78 5.00 16.85 2.67
C ARG A 78 4.42 17.45 1.39
N PHE A 79 3.12 17.36 1.24
CA PHE A 79 2.40 17.85 0.06
C PHE A 79 1.94 19.28 0.27
N ALA A 80 2.27 20.17 -0.67
CA ALA A 80 1.88 21.58 -0.60
C ALA A 80 0.35 21.76 -0.70
N LYS A 81 -0.31 20.98 -1.55
CA LYS A 81 -1.74 21.10 -1.85
C LYS A 81 -2.62 20.04 -1.18
N ALA A 82 -2.04 19.00 -0.55
CA ALA A 82 -2.76 17.91 0.13
C ALA A 82 -2.39 17.83 1.61
N ARG A 83 -2.75 18.86 2.37
CA ARG A 83 -2.41 18.96 3.80
C ARG A 83 -2.90 17.77 4.61
N ASN A 84 -4.12 17.29 4.35
CA ASN A 84 -4.68 16.14 5.07
C ASN A 84 -3.89 14.85 4.82
N LEU A 85 -3.35 14.66 3.60
CA LEU A 85 -2.45 13.54 3.32
C LEU A 85 -1.14 13.67 4.11
N SER A 86 -0.53 14.88 4.11
CA SER A 86 0.68 15.12 4.91
C SER A 86 0.46 14.82 6.39
N MET A 87 -0.66 15.27 6.96
CA MET A 87 -1.03 14.98 8.35
C MET A 87 -1.24 13.48 8.59
N ALA A 88 -1.90 12.76 7.68
CA ALA A 88 -2.09 11.32 7.79
C ALA A 88 -0.76 10.55 7.79
N VAL A 89 0.17 10.92 6.91
CA VAL A 89 1.53 10.35 6.87
C VAL A 89 2.29 10.64 8.17
N GLU A 90 2.21 11.87 8.70
CA GLU A 90 2.84 12.23 9.97
C GLU A 90 2.26 11.44 11.15
N VAL A 91 0.94 11.22 11.19
CA VAL A 91 0.28 10.41 12.23
C VAL A 91 0.74 8.94 12.16
N ILE A 92 0.77 8.35 10.96
CA ILE A 92 1.24 6.97 10.78
C ILE A 92 2.70 6.85 11.24
N LYS A 93 3.58 7.74 10.76
CA LYS A 93 4.99 7.79 11.17
C LYS A 93 5.11 7.90 12.71
N GLY A 94 4.37 8.81 13.32
CA GLY A 94 4.41 9.02 14.77
C GLY A 94 3.98 7.77 15.55
N ARG A 95 2.97 7.06 15.09
CA ARG A 95 2.54 5.78 15.68
C ARG A 95 3.60 4.70 15.51
N MET A 96 4.16 4.54 14.32
CA MET A 96 5.22 3.56 14.05
C MET A 96 6.45 3.79 14.95
N LEU A 97 6.87 5.04 15.12
CA LEU A 97 7.97 5.39 16.03
C LEU A 97 7.62 5.06 17.47
N ARG A 98 6.43 5.43 17.95
CA ARG A 98 5.99 5.14 19.32
C ARG A 98 5.94 3.63 19.59
N ASP A 99 5.36 2.86 18.66
CA ASP A 99 5.22 1.42 18.81
C ASP A 99 6.59 0.73 18.78
N SER A 100 7.55 1.25 18.01
CA SER A 100 8.95 0.80 18.05
C SER A 100 9.59 1.05 19.41
N TRP A 101 9.37 2.22 20.02
CA TRP A 101 9.88 2.52 21.36
C TRP A 101 9.26 1.64 22.44
N GLN A 102 7.97 1.35 22.36
CA GLN A 102 7.30 0.45 23.30
C GLN A 102 7.81 -0.99 23.25
N GLN A 103 8.43 -1.37 22.11
CA GLN A 103 9.02 -2.69 21.91
C GLN A 103 10.54 -2.73 22.15
N ASP A 104 11.12 -1.65 22.70
CA ASP A 104 12.57 -1.48 22.86
C ASP A 104 13.34 -1.76 21.57
N ALA A 105 12.79 -1.29 20.46
CA ALA A 105 13.37 -1.52 19.16
C ALA A 105 14.63 -0.69 18.93
N SER A 106 15.58 -1.27 18.22
CA SER A 106 16.77 -0.58 17.71
C SER A 106 16.68 -0.38 16.20
N ASP A 107 17.51 0.51 15.66
CA ASP A 107 17.65 0.77 14.22
C ASP A 107 16.32 1.11 13.53
N VAL A 108 15.55 1.98 14.15
CA VAL A 108 14.23 2.37 13.65
C VAL A 108 14.37 3.27 12.43
N ASN A 109 13.86 2.82 11.29
CA ASN A 109 13.88 3.56 10.03
C ASN A 109 12.49 3.58 9.40
N VAL A 110 11.85 4.75 9.46
CA VAL A 110 10.57 4.98 8.79
C VAL A 110 10.83 5.68 7.46
N THR A 111 10.47 5.00 6.38
CA THR A 111 10.55 5.55 5.02
C THR A 111 9.17 5.71 4.43
N SER A 112 9.00 6.66 3.53
CA SER A 112 7.77 6.80 2.78
C SER A 112 8.07 6.88 1.29
N GLN A 113 7.18 6.28 0.51
CA GLN A 113 7.24 6.27 -0.94
C GLN A 113 5.89 6.72 -1.49
N ILE A 114 5.90 7.65 -2.45
CA ILE A 114 4.69 8.01 -3.19
C ILE A 114 4.46 6.92 -4.22
N ILE A 115 3.29 6.27 -4.14
CA ILE A 115 2.91 5.10 -4.94
C ILE A 115 1.79 5.41 -5.95
N ALA A 116 1.16 6.58 -5.83
CA ALA A 116 0.20 7.07 -6.81
C ALA A 116 0.22 8.59 -6.83
N SER A 117 0.10 9.18 -8.04
CA SER A 117 -0.04 10.61 -8.22
C SER A 117 -0.79 10.89 -9.52
N SER A 118 -2.05 11.28 -9.39
CA SER A 118 -2.92 11.74 -10.47
C SER A 118 -3.73 12.94 -10.01
N ASP A 119 -4.51 13.54 -10.92
CA ASP A 119 -5.42 14.63 -10.59
C ASP A 119 -6.52 14.21 -9.61
N ALA A 120 -6.86 12.92 -9.56
CA ALA A 120 -7.92 12.38 -8.72
C ALA A 120 -7.40 11.81 -7.39
N VAL A 121 -6.19 11.22 -7.39
CA VAL A 121 -5.71 10.40 -6.26
C VAL A 121 -4.22 10.59 -6.04
N LEU A 122 -3.83 10.69 -4.77
CA LEU A 122 -2.44 10.53 -4.30
C LEU A 122 -2.38 9.32 -3.37
N GLY A 123 -1.30 8.54 -3.46
CA GLY A 123 -1.05 7.38 -2.60
C GLY A 123 0.36 7.42 -2.00
N VAL A 124 0.48 7.08 -0.73
CA VAL A 124 1.77 7.00 -0.02
C VAL A 124 1.85 5.67 0.72
N LEU A 125 2.92 4.93 0.50
CA LEU A 125 3.32 3.81 1.33
C LEU A 125 4.31 4.31 2.37
N VAL A 126 4.02 4.04 3.64
CA VAL A 126 4.90 4.28 4.78
C VAL A 126 5.39 2.94 5.28
N THR A 127 6.68 2.78 5.41
CA THR A 127 7.30 1.52 5.86
C THR A 127 8.17 1.80 7.07
N ASN A 128 7.92 1.09 8.17
CA ASN A 128 8.80 1.06 9.32
C ASN A 128 9.65 -0.20 9.27
N THR A 129 10.96 -0.04 9.23
CA THR A 129 11.94 -1.12 9.38
C THR A 129 12.65 -0.94 10.71
N THR A 130 12.62 -1.96 11.56
CA THR A 130 13.17 -1.89 12.89
C THR A 130 13.74 -3.24 13.33
N THR A 131 14.58 -3.25 14.36
CA THR A 131 15.11 -4.46 14.97
C THR A 131 14.54 -4.59 16.38
N VAL A 132 13.77 -5.65 16.64
CA VAL A 132 13.19 -5.97 17.93
C VAL A 132 13.80 -7.29 18.42
N LYS A 133 14.47 -7.26 19.58
CA LYS A 133 15.16 -8.44 20.16
C LYS A 133 16.07 -9.16 19.14
N GLY A 134 16.82 -8.38 18.36
CA GLY A 134 17.74 -8.90 17.33
C GLY A 134 17.08 -9.37 16.03
N LYS A 135 15.77 -9.35 15.92
CA LYS A 135 15.04 -9.72 14.68
C LYS A 135 14.61 -8.48 13.93
N LYS A 136 14.94 -8.43 12.64
CA LYS A 136 14.47 -7.36 11.74
C LYS A 136 12.98 -7.53 11.46
N GLN A 137 12.23 -6.46 11.60
CA GLN A 137 10.81 -6.39 11.30
C GLN A 137 10.55 -5.27 10.28
N THR A 138 9.59 -5.47 9.42
CA THR A 138 9.14 -4.48 8.44
C THR A 138 7.61 -4.40 8.47
N ILE A 139 7.09 -3.21 8.73
CA ILE A 139 5.65 -2.96 8.87
C ILE A 139 5.25 -1.89 7.83
N PRO A 140 4.55 -2.26 6.76
CA PRO A 140 4.03 -1.33 5.77
C PRO A 140 2.66 -0.79 6.18
N ALA A 141 2.37 0.44 5.74
CA ALA A 141 1.03 1.02 5.78
C ALA A 141 0.84 1.91 4.55
N SER A 142 -0.27 1.81 3.85
CA SER A 142 -0.58 2.76 2.78
C SER A 142 -1.72 3.69 3.15
N VAL A 143 -1.59 4.93 2.73
CA VAL A 143 -2.59 5.98 2.87
C VAL A 143 -2.88 6.59 1.51
N TRP A 144 -4.14 6.81 1.25
CA TRP A 144 -4.67 7.31 0.00
C TRP A 144 -5.42 8.61 0.21
N TYR A 145 -5.36 9.50 -0.74
CA TYR A 145 -5.98 10.81 -0.68
C TYR A 145 -6.79 11.07 -1.94
N SER A 146 -8.07 11.38 -1.78
CA SER A 146 -8.91 11.86 -2.87
C SER A 146 -8.77 13.38 -2.98
N THR A 147 -8.35 13.87 -4.14
CA THR A 147 -8.20 15.30 -4.40
C THR A 147 -9.55 15.99 -4.48
N GLY A 148 -10.58 15.30 -5.00
CA GLY A 148 -11.95 15.82 -5.07
C GLY A 148 -12.62 15.91 -3.70
N ALA A 149 -12.54 14.85 -2.89
CA ALA A 149 -13.08 14.83 -1.54
C ALA A 149 -12.21 15.56 -0.51
N LYS A 150 -10.94 15.85 -0.84
CA LYS A 150 -9.93 16.44 0.06
C LYS A 150 -9.76 15.66 1.37
N GLN A 151 -9.89 14.33 1.30
CA GLN A 151 -9.82 13.43 2.45
C GLN A 151 -8.80 12.32 2.24
N SER A 152 -8.20 11.89 3.36
CA SER A 152 -7.28 10.75 3.39
C SER A 152 -7.99 9.51 3.89
N TYR A 153 -7.61 8.36 3.32
CA TYR A 153 -8.18 7.05 3.59
C TYR A 153 -7.04 6.05 3.84
N SER A 154 -7.25 5.11 4.73
CA SER A 154 -6.35 3.95 4.88
C SER A 154 -6.62 2.91 3.79
N SER A 155 -5.66 1.98 3.58
CA SER A 155 -5.77 0.91 2.57
C SER A 155 -7.13 0.22 2.52
N PRO A 156 -7.76 -0.17 3.64
CA PRO A 156 -9.04 -0.86 3.59
C PRO A 156 -10.15 -0.10 2.87
N ALA A 157 -10.08 1.22 2.81
CA ALA A 157 -11.09 2.03 2.13
C ALA A 157 -11.01 1.98 0.59
N LEU A 158 -9.93 1.42 0.03
CA LEU A 158 -9.81 1.17 -1.41
C LEU A 158 -10.71 0.02 -1.88
N VAL A 159 -11.08 -0.87 -0.96
CA VAL A 159 -11.88 -2.06 -1.27
C VAL A 159 -13.31 -1.84 -0.79
N LYS A 160 -14.26 -1.95 -1.70
CA LYS A 160 -15.68 -1.91 -1.33
C LYS A 160 -16.01 -3.04 -0.37
N ALA A 161 -16.96 -2.78 0.56
CA ALA A 161 -17.28 -3.72 1.61
C ALA A 161 -17.72 -5.10 1.10
N ASP A 162 -18.44 -5.13 -0.02
CA ASP A 162 -18.91 -6.33 -0.72
C ASP A 162 -17.82 -7.06 -1.51
N GLN A 163 -16.69 -6.41 -1.81
CA GLN A 163 -15.58 -6.98 -2.58
C GLN A 163 -14.50 -7.64 -1.71
N TRP A 164 -14.57 -7.49 -0.39
CA TRP A 164 -13.55 -8.07 0.50
C TRP A 164 -13.47 -9.59 0.44
N ALA A 165 -14.58 -10.28 0.21
CA ALA A 165 -14.58 -11.73 0.05
C ALA A 165 -13.83 -12.16 -1.21
N ASN A 166 -14.08 -11.47 -2.33
CA ASN A 166 -13.41 -11.72 -3.61
C ASN A 166 -11.92 -11.45 -3.50
N LEU A 167 -11.53 -10.31 -2.94
CA LEU A 167 -10.12 -9.99 -2.70
C LEU A 167 -9.43 -11.03 -1.82
N THR A 168 -10.10 -11.48 -0.74
CA THR A 168 -9.54 -12.52 0.14
C THR A 168 -9.27 -13.82 -0.63
N THR A 169 -10.20 -14.24 -1.48
CA THR A 169 -10.04 -15.41 -2.33
C THR A 169 -8.88 -15.24 -3.31
N ALA A 170 -8.79 -14.08 -3.99
CA ALA A 170 -7.70 -13.78 -4.92
C ALA A 170 -6.33 -13.75 -4.21
N LEU A 171 -6.26 -13.19 -2.99
CA LEU A 171 -5.04 -13.23 -2.17
C LEU A 171 -4.65 -14.66 -1.75
N GLN A 172 -5.62 -15.51 -1.44
CA GLN A 172 -5.36 -16.91 -1.12
C GLN A 172 -4.81 -17.66 -2.34
N GLU A 173 -5.36 -17.41 -3.54
CA GLU A 173 -4.84 -18.00 -4.78
C GLU A 173 -3.41 -17.52 -5.07
N ALA A 174 -3.15 -16.21 -4.97
CA ALA A 174 -1.80 -15.65 -5.13
C ALA A 174 -0.81 -16.20 -4.09
N GLY A 175 -1.28 -16.52 -2.89
CA GLY A 175 -0.46 -17.10 -1.83
C GLY A 175 -0.06 -18.56 -2.06
N LYS A 176 -0.82 -19.32 -2.86
CA LYS A 176 -0.50 -20.72 -3.19
C LYS A 176 0.82 -20.83 -3.92
N ASP A 177 1.10 -19.91 -4.84
CA ASP A 177 2.34 -19.90 -5.62
C ASP A 177 3.58 -19.68 -4.73
N GLN A 178 3.38 -19.07 -3.56
CA GLN A 178 4.42 -18.84 -2.55
C GLN A 178 4.34 -19.85 -1.38
N SER A 179 3.54 -20.91 -1.50
CA SER A 179 3.34 -21.94 -0.47
C SER A 179 2.88 -21.37 0.89
N LEU A 180 2.08 -20.29 0.86
CA LEU A 180 1.58 -19.64 2.07
C LEU A 180 0.27 -20.28 2.56
N ASP A 181 0.05 -20.20 3.88
CA ASP A 181 -1.17 -20.68 4.51
C ASP A 181 -2.36 -19.78 4.17
N GLY A 182 -3.33 -20.30 3.41
CA GLY A 182 -4.54 -19.59 3.01
C GLY A 182 -5.41 -19.16 4.19
N GLY A 183 -5.40 -19.91 5.30
CA GLY A 183 -6.11 -19.53 6.53
C GLY A 183 -5.50 -18.30 7.18
N LYS A 184 -4.17 -18.20 7.23
CA LYS A 184 -3.46 -17.02 7.71
C LYS A 184 -3.72 -15.81 6.82
N ILE A 185 -3.72 -15.98 5.49
CA ILE A 185 -4.04 -14.91 4.53
C ILE A 185 -5.47 -14.40 4.78
N ALA A 186 -6.46 -15.29 4.91
CA ALA A 186 -7.84 -14.89 5.17
C ALA A 186 -8.01 -14.16 6.52
N ALA A 187 -7.31 -14.62 7.56
CA ALA A 187 -7.31 -13.95 8.87
C ALA A 187 -6.68 -12.54 8.78
N ALA A 188 -5.53 -12.42 8.11
CA ALA A 188 -4.85 -11.14 7.92
C ALA A 188 -5.67 -10.17 7.05
N ALA A 189 -6.31 -10.64 5.98
CA ALA A 189 -7.18 -9.81 5.15
C ALA A 189 -8.39 -9.27 5.94
N LYS A 190 -8.95 -10.04 6.87
CA LYS A 190 -10.04 -9.60 7.76
C LYS A 190 -9.60 -8.57 8.80
N ALA A 191 -8.33 -8.54 9.14
CA ALA A 191 -7.79 -7.69 10.20
C ALA A 191 -7.76 -6.19 9.87
N LYS A 192 -8.44 -5.72 8.87
CA LYS A 192 -8.69 -4.35 8.35
C LYS A 192 -8.32 -3.16 9.25
N SER A 193 -7.30 -3.29 10.08
CA SER A 193 -6.93 -2.27 11.06
C SER A 193 -6.23 -1.09 10.38
N ALA A 194 -6.84 0.07 10.46
CA ALA A 194 -6.24 1.32 10.04
C ALA A 194 -5.52 1.99 11.22
N PRO A 195 -4.44 2.71 10.97
CA PRO A 195 -3.78 2.99 9.69
C PRO A 195 -2.81 1.90 9.26
N TYR A 196 -2.43 1.00 10.14
CA TYR A 196 -1.62 -0.19 9.90
C TYR A 196 -1.93 -1.27 10.96
N GLY A 197 -1.54 -2.50 10.69
CA GLY A 197 -1.80 -3.64 11.58
C GLY A 197 -1.48 -4.95 10.88
N ASN A 198 -2.24 -5.99 11.18
CA ASN A 198 -2.06 -7.29 10.53
C ASN A 198 -2.65 -7.36 9.12
N GLY A 199 -3.46 -6.40 8.72
CA GLY A 199 -4.00 -6.29 7.36
C GLY A 199 -2.96 -5.79 6.36
N PRO A 200 -3.19 -6.00 5.05
CA PRO A 200 -2.25 -5.60 4.02
C PRO A 200 -2.24 -4.08 3.79
N ALA A 201 -1.04 -3.57 3.48
CA ALA A 201 -0.91 -2.27 2.83
C ALA A 201 -1.16 -2.47 1.33
N LEU A 202 -2.20 -1.83 0.81
CA LEU A 202 -2.60 -1.96 -0.59
C LEU A 202 -1.96 -0.87 -1.44
N GLY A 203 -1.52 -1.26 -2.64
CA GLY A 203 -0.96 -0.39 -3.67
C GLY A 203 -1.19 -0.99 -5.04
N PHE A 204 -0.67 -0.32 -6.08
CA PHE A 204 -0.73 -0.83 -7.44
C PHE A 204 0.66 -0.75 -8.07
N ASP A 205 0.97 -1.69 -8.96
CA ASP A 205 2.16 -1.60 -9.80
C ASP A 205 1.89 -0.76 -11.06
N HIS A 206 2.85 -0.75 -11.99
CA HIS A 206 2.74 0.02 -13.22
C HIS A 206 1.76 -0.60 -14.23
N ASP A 207 1.45 -1.88 -14.09
CA ASP A 207 0.48 -2.62 -14.94
C ASP A 207 -0.95 -2.48 -14.40
N GLY A 208 -1.10 -1.90 -13.21
CA GLY A 208 -2.38 -1.72 -12.55
C GLY A 208 -2.81 -2.91 -11.70
N ASP A 209 -1.94 -3.88 -11.50
CA ASP A 209 -2.18 -5.01 -10.61
C ASP A 209 -2.16 -4.57 -9.15
N LEU A 210 -3.06 -5.14 -8.35
CA LEU A 210 -3.15 -4.83 -6.93
C LEU A 210 -2.04 -5.55 -6.16
N LEU A 211 -1.23 -4.79 -5.47
CA LEU A 211 -0.20 -5.27 -4.56
C LEU A 211 -0.71 -5.20 -3.12
N ALA A 212 -0.71 -6.33 -2.44
CA ALA A 212 -1.06 -6.44 -1.03
C ALA A 212 0.17 -6.83 -0.21
N THR A 213 0.77 -5.87 0.49
CA THR A 213 1.98 -6.09 1.28
C THR A 213 1.64 -6.29 2.75
N PHE A 214 2.00 -7.45 3.27
CA PHE A 214 1.82 -7.85 4.67
C PHE A 214 3.10 -7.60 5.46
N ALA A 215 2.95 -7.25 6.72
CA ALA A 215 4.06 -7.03 7.64
C ALA A 215 4.81 -8.34 7.97
N SER A 216 6.07 -8.21 8.37
CA SER A 216 6.82 -9.30 8.98
C SER A 216 6.05 -9.90 10.17
N GLY A 217 6.07 -11.21 10.29
CA GLY A 217 5.37 -11.95 11.36
C GLY A 217 3.90 -12.23 11.09
N VAL A 218 3.30 -11.70 10.00
CA VAL A 218 1.90 -11.96 9.65
C VAL A 218 1.75 -13.25 8.85
N LEU A 219 2.42 -13.33 7.71
CA LEU A 219 2.40 -14.54 6.86
C LEU A 219 3.72 -15.29 6.92
N SER A 220 4.83 -14.59 7.14
CA SER A 220 6.18 -15.12 7.30
C SER A 220 7.03 -14.19 8.18
N ASP A 221 8.26 -14.59 8.50
CA ASP A 221 9.22 -13.77 9.30
C ASP A 221 9.67 -12.48 8.56
N HIS A 222 9.47 -12.40 7.25
CA HIS A 222 9.76 -11.23 6.42
C HIS A 222 8.46 -10.67 5.81
N PRO A 223 8.45 -9.43 5.31
CA PRO A 223 7.27 -8.89 4.64
C PRO A 223 6.99 -9.66 3.35
N ILE A 224 5.71 -9.91 3.08
CA ILE A 224 5.23 -10.61 1.89
C ILE A 224 4.38 -9.67 1.06
N THR A 225 4.62 -9.62 -0.24
CA THR A 225 3.74 -8.95 -1.19
C THR A 225 3.05 -10.00 -2.06
N LEU A 226 1.73 -9.98 -2.05
CA LEU A 226 0.90 -10.77 -2.96
C LEU A 226 0.41 -9.86 -4.08
N VAL A 227 0.40 -10.40 -5.30
CA VAL A 227 -0.06 -9.72 -6.50
C VAL A 227 -1.40 -10.30 -6.91
N VAL A 228 -2.39 -9.43 -7.07
CA VAL A 228 -3.70 -9.78 -7.62
C VAL A 228 -3.85 -9.08 -8.95
N SER A 229 -3.87 -9.86 -10.03
CA SER A 229 -4.01 -9.31 -11.38
C SER A 229 -5.32 -8.54 -11.52
N SER A 230 -5.26 -7.42 -12.22
CA SER A 230 -6.41 -6.55 -12.51
C SER A 230 -7.54 -7.27 -13.23
N ASP A 231 -7.24 -8.34 -13.96
CA ASP A 231 -8.24 -9.19 -14.63
C ASP A 231 -9.04 -10.08 -13.66
N LYS A 232 -8.62 -10.16 -12.40
CA LYS A 232 -9.22 -11.00 -11.34
C LYS A 232 -9.71 -10.20 -10.12
N ALA A 233 -9.57 -8.87 -10.13
CA ALA A 233 -9.89 -8.00 -9.00
C ALA A 233 -11.32 -7.40 -9.07
#